data_ea4dc0a1f5e694b197dac73466102398
#
_entry.id   ea4dc0a1f5e694b197dac73466102398
#
_cell.length_a   1.000
_cell.length_b   1.000
_cell.length_c   1.000
_cell.angle_alpha   90.00
_cell.angle_beta   90.00
_cell.angle_gamma   90.00
#
_symmetry.space_group_name_H-M   'P 1'
#
loop_
_entity.id
_entity.type
_entity.pdbx_description
1 polymer ?
#
loop_
_entity_poly.entity_id
_entity_poly.type
_entity_poly.pdbx_seq_one_letter_code
_entity_poly.pdbx_strand_id
1 'polypeptide(L)'
;MFKSSLFLLSLVLSMSASLAQTPSNIESAEYDPTANRWFISNGSSILQTSDGGNSYAYFGTVSATHGMEVVDGMLVVIAGGTIRAIDLETEQVLGSINISGAGFLNGMGSRSGEVIVSDFSTAKIHRVDISDPANMTSEILVPSTGSTPNGVVIDEANNRAVIVNWDNNADILAVDLDTGLLSTLIDGTGIGNLDGIDIDADGNFYVSSWFPSRITKYTNDFSESETVVQGAGSGLGNPADISYAWQTDTLGVANSGNGIPSFHYFGDTSDLTNPIEHDDEVQWDGIQLTFSSMQGGQWNCMAYNVAGQLIAEASLELPAAPTRVTPEQMGWNGGGSAIWQFTSPAGQMHAVRPGLRLQ
;
A
#
# COMPACT_ATOMS: atom_id res chain seq x y z
N MET A 1 -57.88 24.17 28.92
CA MET A 1 -56.93 24.81 27.97
C MET A 1 -55.53 24.36 28.33
N PHE A 2 -55.03 23.30 27.69
CA PHE A 2 -53.64 22.85 27.83
C PHE A 2 -52.86 23.39 26.68
N LYS A 3 -51.85 24.23 26.92
CA LYS A 3 -50.88 24.67 25.92
C LYS A 3 -49.73 23.63 25.87
N SER A 4 -49.66 22.89 24.78
CA SER A 4 -48.50 22.04 24.46
C SER A 4 -47.42 22.92 23.85
N SER A 5 -46.28 23.05 24.53
CA SER A 5 -45.08 23.67 23.99
C SER A 5 -44.25 22.59 23.26
N LEU A 6 -44.15 22.74 21.95
CA LEU A 6 -43.30 21.90 21.11
C LEU A 6 -41.86 22.43 21.20
N PHE A 7 -40.96 21.67 21.83
CA PHE A 7 -39.51 21.94 21.82
C PHE A 7 -38.92 21.37 20.53
N LEU A 8 -38.54 22.26 19.63
CA LEU A 8 -37.74 21.90 18.46
C LEU A 8 -36.27 21.76 18.90
N LEU A 9 -35.75 20.53 18.97
CA LEU A 9 -34.35 20.27 19.21
C LEU A 9 -33.64 20.38 17.85
N SER A 10 -32.97 21.48 17.59
CA SER A 10 -32.12 21.63 16.41
C SER A 10 -30.81 20.90 16.63
N LEU A 11 -30.63 19.76 15.94
CA LEU A 11 -29.37 19.05 15.86
C LEU A 11 -28.43 19.84 14.93
N VAL A 12 -27.50 20.59 15.49
CA VAL A 12 -26.43 21.23 14.73
C VAL A 12 -25.39 20.16 14.46
N LEU A 13 -25.41 19.55 13.28
CA LEU A 13 -24.28 18.78 12.77
C LEU A 13 -23.13 19.77 12.47
N SER A 14 -22.16 19.84 13.36
CA SER A 14 -20.90 20.51 13.05
C SER A 14 -20.10 19.61 12.09
N MET A 15 -20.20 19.85 10.80
CA MET A 15 -19.21 19.38 9.84
C MET A 15 -17.91 20.13 10.13
N SER A 16 -17.02 19.52 10.90
CA SER A 16 -15.61 19.92 10.92
C SER A 16 -15.03 19.57 9.55
N ALA A 17 -14.78 20.57 8.72
CA ALA A 17 -13.96 20.40 7.53
C ALA A 17 -12.55 19.99 8.03
N SER A 18 -12.21 18.71 7.92
CA SER A 18 -10.84 18.27 8.11
C SER A 18 -10.01 18.92 7.01
N LEU A 19 -9.04 19.75 7.37
CA LEU A 19 -8.06 20.25 6.41
C LEU A 19 -7.30 19.05 5.87
N ALA A 20 -7.26 18.93 4.53
CA ALA A 20 -6.49 17.89 3.87
C ALA A 20 -5.03 17.97 4.34
N GLN A 21 -4.52 16.85 4.84
CA GLN A 21 -3.14 16.75 5.27
C GLN A 21 -2.25 16.48 4.05
N THR A 22 -1.00 16.87 4.12
CA THR A 22 -0.01 16.60 3.06
C THR A 22 1.11 15.78 3.64
N PRO A 23 1.42 14.60 3.09
CA PRO A 23 2.60 13.83 3.46
C PRO A 23 3.88 14.63 3.22
N SER A 24 4.91 14.46 4.04
CA SER A 24 6.15 15.22 3.90
C SER A 24 7.42 14.54 4.37
N ASN A 25 7.35 13.72 5.40
CA ASN A 25 8.50 13.02 5.98
C ASN A 25 8.11 11.55 6.17
N ILE A 26 8.01 10.86 5.04
CA ILE A 26 7.46 9.52 4.96
C ILE A 26 8.56 8.47 4.81
N GLU A 27 8.41 7.36 5.53
CA GLU A 27 9.33 6.22 5.48
C GLU A 27 8.59 4.89 5.31
N SER A 28 7.29 4.79 5.66
CA SER A 28 6.52 3.56 5.50
C SER A 28 5.13 3.83 4.94
N ALA A 29 4.66 2.92 4.09
CA ALA A 29 3.30 2.81 3.62
C ALA A 29 2.79 1.42 3.95
N GLU A 30 1.66 1.31 4.65
CA GLU A 30 1.09 0.04 5.11
C GLU A 30 -0.39 -0.08 4.76
N TYR A 31 -0.82 -1.24 4.29
CA TYR A 31 -2.18 -1.49 3.84
C TYR A 31 -3.04 -2.13 4.94
N ASP A 32 -4.20 -1.55 5.19
CA ASP A 32 -5.25 -2.14 6.03
C ASP A 32 -6.32 -2.81 5.15
N PRO A 33 -6.30 -4.15 5.06
CA PRO A 33 -7.26 -4.90 4.24
C PRO A 33 -8.69 -4.86 4.79
N THR A 34 -8.86 -4.54 6.07
CA THR A 34 -10.18 -4.55 6.72
C THR A 34 -11.03 -3.33 6.35
N ALA A 35 -10.37 -2.19 6.19
CA ALA A 35 -11.00 -0.91 5.84
C ALA A 35 -10.64 -0.43 4.42
N ASN A 36 -9.85 -1.22 3.66
CA ASN A 36 -9.34 -0.87 2.33
C ASN A 36 -8.72 0.54 2.32
N ARG A 37 -7.74 0.75 3.20
CA ARG A 37 -7.03 2.03 3.37
C ARG A 37 -5.54 1.81 3.51
N TRP A 38 -4.81 2.90 3.32
CA TRP A 38 -3.36 2.93 3.52
C TRP A 38 -3.02 3.81 4.71
N PHE A 39 -2.06 3.37 5.50
CA PHE A 39 -1.37 4.17 6.49
C PHE A 39 -0.04 4.65 5.93
N ILE A 40 0.33 5.89 6.24
CA ILE A 40 1.59 6.50 5.81
C ILE A 40 2.27 7.06 7.05
N SER A 41 3.49 6.60 7.35
CA SER A 41 4.30 7.22 8.39
C SER A 41 4.66 8.65 7.96
N ASN A 42 4.52 9.62 8.84
CA ASN A 42 4.76 11.02 8.54
C ASN A 42 5.58 11.69 9.65
N GLY A 43 6.63 10.99 10.12
CA GLY A 43 7.54 11.44 11.17
C GLY A 43 6.87 11.57 12.53
N SER A 44 6.20 12.68 12.79
CA SER A 44 5.51 12.96 14.06
C SER A 44 4.04 12.56 14.09
N SER A 45 3.50 11.96 13.01
CA SER A 45 2.10 11.56 12.88
C SER A 45 1.98 10.33 12.00
N ILE A 46 0.79 9.75 11.97
CA ILE A 46 0.38 8.75 10.97
C ILE A 46 -0.73 9.37 10.15
N LEU A 47 -0.62 9.27 8.84
CA LEU A 47 -1.66 9.65 7.92
C LEU A 47 -2.38 8.40 7.41
N GLN A 48 -3.64 8.55 7.03
CA GLN A 48 -4.41 7.51 6.36
C GLN A 48 -5.07 8.05 5.09
N THR A 49 -5.20 7.20 4.09
CA THR A 49 -5.89 7.49 2.84
C THR A 49 -6.67 6.26 2.38
N SER A 50 -7.87 6.46 1.87
CA SER A 50 -8.73 5.41 1.28
C SER A 50 -9.12 5.74 -0.17
N ASP A 51 -8.51 6.75 -0.77
CA ASP A 51 -8.79 7.22 -2.13
C ASP A 51 -7.54 7.24 -3.03
N GLY A 52 -6.57 6.35 -2.73
CA GLY A 52 -5.33 6.24 -3.50
C GLY A 52 -4.41 7.44 -3.39
N GLY A 53 -4.47 8.15 -2.24
CA GLY A 53 -3.60 9.29 -1.98
C GLY A 53 -4.11 10.63 -2.51
N ASN A 54 -5.39 10.73 -2.93
CA ASN A 54 -5.97 12.00 -3.32
C ASN A 54 -6.26 12.91 -2.11
N SER A 55 -6.51 12.30 -0.95
CA SER A 55 -6.66 13.01 0.32
C SER A 55 -6.09 12.22 1.49
N TYR A 56 -5.68 12.93 2.54
CA TYR A 56 -5.13 12.33 3.75
C TYR A 56 -5.79 12.91 4.99
N ALA A 57 -6.01 12.04 5.97
CA ALA A 57 -6.42 12.40 7.32
C ALA A 57 -5.39 11.88 8.33
N TYR A 58 -5.37 12.44 9.54
CA TYR A 58 -4.61 11.84 10.63
C TYR A 58 -5.26 10.55 11.08
N PHE A 59 -4.43 9.58 11.49
CA PHE A 59 -4.84 8.39 12.20
C PHE A 59 -4.34 8.47 13.65
N GLY A 60 -5.27 8.59 14.57
CA GLY A 60 -4.97 8.79 15.99
C GLY A 60 -4.14 10.05 16.30
N THR A 61 -3.48 10.02 17.45
CA THR A 61 -2.61 11.10 17.93
C THR A 61 -1.17 10.63 18.17
N VAL A 62 -0.76 9.61 17.46
CA VAL A 62 0.51 8.92 17.62
C VAL A 62 1.43 9.16 16.43
N SER A 63 2.72 8.88 16.61
CA SER A 63 3.74 8.97 15.56
C SER A 63 4.20 7.59 15.13
N ALA A 64 4.49 7.45 13.84
CA ALA A 64 5.31 6.39 13.28
C ALA A 64 6.50 7.02 12.56
N THR A 65 7.69 6.53 12.80
CA THR A 65 8.91 7.05 12.19
C THR A 65 9.42 6.18 11.06
N HIS A 66 9.18 4.86 11.12
CA HIS A 66 9.66 3.85 10.19
C HIS A 66 8.60 2.76 10.03
N GLY A 67 8.97 1.49 9.91
CA GLY A 67 8.11 0.37 9.62
C GLY A 67 6.79 0.32 10.41
N MET A 68 5.74 -0.07 9.72
CA MET A 68 4.39 -0.25 10.25
C MET A 68 3.83 -1.56 9.73
N GLU A 69 2.99 -2.23 10.54
CA GLU A 69 2.32 -3.48 10.19
C GLU A 69 0.88 -3.51 10.67
N VAL A 70 -0.03 -3.95 9.83
CA VAL A 70 -1.42 -4.23 10.21
C VAL A 70 -1.56 -5.71 10.55
N VAL A 71 -1.77 -6.01 11.83
CA VAL A 71 -1.88 -7.38 12.33
C VAL A 71 -2.86 -7.46 13.51
N ASP A 72 -3.66 -8.52 13.58
CA ASP A 72 -4.58 -8.81 14.68
C ASP A 72 -5.52 -7.66 15.09
N GLY A 73 -5.98 -6.86 14.11
CA GLY A 73 -6.84 -5.69 14.37
C GLY A 73 -6.10 -4.47 14.91
N MET A 74 -4.79 -4.47 14.84
CA MET A 74 -3.90 -3.39 15.29
C MET A 74 -3.06 -2.85 14.15
N LEU A 75 -2.70 -1.57 14.24
CA LEU A 75 -1.55 -1.01 13.55
C LEU A 75 -0.38 -0.99 14.54
N VAL A 76 0.64 -1.81 14.27
CA VAL A 76 1.88 -1.85 15.04
C VAL A 76 2.90 -0.96 14.36
N VAL A 77 3.56 -0.08 15.10
CA VAL A 77 4.43 0.96 14.50
C VAL A 77 5.75 1.09 15.22
N ILE A 78 6.79 1.42 14.47
CA ILE A 78 8.07 1.90 15.02
C ILE A 78 7.96 3.40 15.27
N ALA A 79 8.20 3.81 16.50
CA ALA A 79 8.27 5.21 16.93
C ALA A 79 9.62 5.48 17.64
N GLY A 80 10.68 5.68 16.84
CA GLY A 80 12.07 5.73 17.34
C GLY A 80 12.53 4.38 17.89
N GLY A 81 12.88 4.28 19.17
CA GLY A 81 13.27 3.03 19.83
C GLY A 81 12.11 2.26 20.48
N THR A 82 10.86 2.61 20.17
CA THR A 82 9.65 2.08 20.79
C THR A 82 8.77 1.44 19.74
N ILE A 83 8.22 0.26 20.03
CA ILE A 83 7.13 -0.36 19.29
C ILE A 83 5.82 -0.02 19.99
N ARG A 84 4.80 0.37 19.23
CA ARG A 84 3.45 0.69 19.72
C ARG A 84 2.41 -0.09 18.96
N ALA A 85 1.42 -0.63 19.66
CA ALA A 85 0.21 -1.20 19.11
C ALA A 85 -0.95 -0.20 19.24
N ILE A 86 -1.66 0.04 18.15
CA ILE A 86 -2.76 0.99 18.05
C ILE A 86 -3.96 0.23 17.52
N ASP A 87 -5.08 0.31 18.20
CA ASP A 87 -6.32 -0.31 17.77
C ASP A 87 -6.86 0.35 16.48
N LEU A 88 -7.16 -0.45 15.46
CA LEU A 88 -7.58 0.04 14.15
C LEU A 88 -8.95 0.71 14.13
N GLU A 89 -9.84 0.34 15.07
CA GLU A 89 -11.21 0.87 15.13
C GLU A 89 -11.29 2.13 16.00
N THR A 90 -10.64 2.09 17.17
CA THR A 90 -10.73 3.19 18.15
C THR A 90 -9.61 4.21 18.04
N GLU A 91 -8.56 3.89 17.26
CA GLU A 91 -7.33 4.68 17.10
C GLU A 91 -6.58 4.93 18.43
N GLN A 92 -6.85 4.10 19.45
CA GLN A 92 -6.22 4.23 20.76
C GLN A 92 -4.98 3.36 20.88
N VAL A 93 -3.96 3.84 21.56
CA VAL A 93 -2.79 3.03 21.90
C VAL A 93 -3.17 1.96 22.91
N LEU A 94 -3.03 0.68 22.53
CA LEU A 94 -3.26 -0.48 23.36
C LEU A 94 -2.07 -0.75 24.28
N GLY A 95 -0.87 -0.48 23.80
CA GLY A 95 0.35 -0.62 24.57
C GLY A 95 1.60 -0.21 23.81
N SER A 96 2.74 -0.26 24.49
CA SER A 96 4.03 0.06 23.92
C SER A 96 5.17 -0.59 24.67
N ILE A 97 6.25 -0.92 23.94
CA ILE A 97 7.49 -1.43 24.52
C ILE A 97 8.70 -0.66 23.96
N ASN A 98 9.60 -0.25 24.85
CA ASN A 98 10.90 0.27 24.45
C ASN A 98 11.87 -0.88 24.27
N ILE A 99 12.50 -0.99 23.09
CA ILE A 99 13.48 -2.05 22.79
C ILE A 99 14.82 -1.69 23.39
N SER A 100 15.16 -2.36 24.47
CA SER A 100 16.38 -2.07 25.23
C SER A 100 17.65 -2.34 24.40
N GLY A 101 18.49 -1.35 24.28
CA GLY A 101 19.75 -1.42 23.53
C GLY A 101 19.59 -1.39 22.00
N ALA A 102 18.41 -1.00 21.51
CA ALA A 102 18.23 -0.68 20.11
C ALA A 102 19.01 0.59 19.74
N GLY A 103 19.60 0.60 18.56
CA GLY A 103 20.28 1.75 18.00
C GLY A 103 19.38 2.55 17.06
N PHE A 104 18.83 1.89 16.06
CA PHE A 104 17.95 2.48 15.07
C PHE A 104 17.01 1.41 14.48
N LEU A 105 15.82 1.27 15.06
CA LEU A 105 14.79 0.36 14.54
C LEU A 105 14.27 0.90 13.20
N ASN A 106 14.17 0.03 12.18
CA ASN A 106 13.83 0.46 10.82
C ASN A 106 12.71 -0.38 10.21
N GLY A 107 12.98 -1.56 9.66
CA GLY A 107 11.97 -2.42 9.04
C GLY A 107 11.23 -3.27 10.06
N MET A 108 10.01 -3.64 9.72
CA MET A 108 9.16 -4.53 10.50
C MET A 108 8.43 -5.49 9.58
N GLY A 109 8.27 -6.74 9.99
CA GLY A 109 7.37 -7.71 9.39
C GLY A 109 6.56 -8.38 10.48
N SER A 110 5.30 -8.77 10.18
CA SER A 110 4.35 -9.28 11.17
C SER A 110 3.77 -10.65 10.82
N ARG A 111 3.37 -11.37 11.83
CA ARG A 111 2.35 -12.43 11.80
C ARG A 111 1.56 -12.39 13.09
N SER A 112 0.47 -13.16 13.16
CA SER A 112 -0.36 -13.17 14.37
C SER A 112 0.45 -13.38 15.65
N GLY A 113 0.33 -12.45 16.60
CA GLY A 113 0.96 -12.45 17.90
C GLY A 113 2.41 -11.96 17.95
N GLU A 114 3.10 -11.72 16.83
CA GLU A 114 4.49 -11.24 16.88
C GLU A 114 4.87 -10.31 15.72
N VAL A 115 5.87 -9.47 15.96
CA VAL A 115 6.58 -8.73 14.92
C VAL A 115 8.08 -8.98 15.01
N ILE A 116 8.72 -9.01 13.84
CA ILE A 116 10.17 -9.10 13.66
C ILE A 116 10.67 -7.73 13.20
N VAL A 117 11.66 -7.19 13.88
CA VAL A 117 12.12 -5.80 13.70
C VAL A 117 13.61 -5.76 13.47
N SER A 118 14.04 -5.08 12.42
CA SER A 118 15.44 -4.83 12.16
C SER A 118 15.96 -3.66 12.99
N ASP A 119 17.19 -3.77 13.46
CA ASP A 119 17.96 -2.68 14.06
C ASP A 119 19.14 -2.35 13.14
N PHE A 120 18.91 -1.38 12.30
CA PHE A 120 19.82 -0.91 11.26
C PHE A 120 21.23 -0.58 11.79
N SER A 121 21.30 0.10 12.95
CA SER A 121 22.58 0.58 13.50
C SER A 121 23.35 -0.46 14.28
N THR A 122 22.67 -1.46 14.85
CA THR A 122 23.35 -2.49 15.67
C THR A 122 23.43 -3.83 14.98
N ALA A 123 22.94 -3.93 13.75
CA ALA A 123 22.91 -5.16 12.94
C ALA A 123 22.17 -6.32 13.64
N LYS A 124 21.17 -6.03 14.47
CA LYS A 124 20.38 -7.03 15.18
C LYS A 124 19.03 -7.22 14.53
N ILE A 125 18.42 -8.37 14.80
CA ILE A 125 17.01 -8.62 14.56
C ILE A 125 16.35 -8.89 15.92
N HIS A 126 15.29 -8.17 16.21
CA HIS A 126 14.50 -8.32 17.40
C HIS A 126 13.19 -9.04 17.08
N ARG A 127 12.75 -9.90 17.99
CA ARG A 127 11.38 -10.43 18.04
C ARG A 127 10.62 -9.70 19.13
N VAL A 128 9.40 -9.30 18.85
CA VAL A 128 8.50 -8.68 19.82
C VAL A 128 7.22 -9.47 19.86
N ASP A 129 6.86 -10.02 21.03
CA ASP A 129 5.57 -10.64 21.29
C ASP A 129 4.54 -9.53 21.52
N ILE A 130 3.52 -9.50 20.67
CA ILE A 130 2.42 -8.54 20.67
C ILE A 130 1.07 -9.22 20.97
N SER A 131 1.05 -10.50 21.32
CA SER A 131 -0.17 -11.28 21.60
C SER A 131 -1.01 -10.69 22.75
N ASP A 132 -0.35 -10.05 23.71
CA ASP A 132 -0.98 -9.16 24.69
C ASP A 132 -0.35 -7.76 24.57
N PRO A 133 -0.97 -6.85 23.81
CA PRO A 133 -0.39 -5.55 23.54
C PRO A 133 -0.18 -4.68 24.79
N ALA A 134 -0.88 -4.97 25.90
CA ALA A 134 -0.67 -4.29 27.18
C ALA A 134 0.59 -4.79 27.92
N ASN A 135 1.08 -5.98 27.57
CA ASN A 135 2.22 -6.64 28.21
C ASN A 135 3.23 -7.20 27.21
N MET A 136 3.57 -6.43 26.17
CA MET A 136 4.53 -6.83 25.15
C MET A 136 5.88 -7.21 25.76
N THR A 137 6.54 -8.19 25.15
CA THR A 137 7.92 -8.57 25.50
C THR A 137 8.80 -8.58 24.25
N SER A 138 10.12 -8.46 24.42
CA SER A 138 11.05 -8.50 23.32
C SER A 138 12.29 -9.31 23.64
N GLU A 139 12.84 -9.96 22.61
CA GLU A 139 14.11 -10.67 22.66
C GLU A 139 14.98 -10.35 21.43
N ILE A 140 16.26 -10.63 21.52
CA ILE A 140 17.15 -10.57 20.36
C ILE A 140 17.07 -11.93 19.65
N LEU A 141 16.43 -11.99 18.49
CA LEU A 141 16.36 -13.19 17.65
C LEU A 141 17.69 -13.46 16.95
N VAL A 142 18.33 -12.42 16.38
CA VAL A 142 19.66 -12.51 15.76
C VAL A 142 20.56 -11.45 16.38
N PRO A 143 21.66 -11.85 17.05
CA PRO A 143 22.55 -10.91 17.73
C PRO A 143 23.41 -10.08 16.78
N SER A 144 23.61 -10.53 15.55
CA SER A 144 24.25 -9.78 14.48
C SER A 144 24.00 -10.44 13.13
N THR A 145 23.52 -9.67 12.17
CA THR A 145 23.39 -10.09 10.77
C THR A 145 24.73 -10.01 10.02
N GLY A 146 25.71 -9.31 10.57
CA GLY A 146 26.97 -9.00 9.88
C GLY A 146 26.84 -7.95 8.78
N SER A 147 25.67 -7.36 8.61
CA SER A 147 25.31 -6.38 7.58
C SER A 147 24.45 -5.25 8.20
N THR A 148 23.87 -4.41 7.37
CA THR A 148 22.96 -3.33 7.80
C THR A 148 21.52 -3.71 7.43
N PRO A 149 20.80 -4.43 8.32
CA PRO A 149 19.44 -4.89 8.02
C PRO A 149 18.48 -3.71 7.94
N ASN A 150 17.58 -3.74 6.95
CA ASN A 150 16.58 -2.72 6.69
C ASN A 150 15.18 -3.32 6.66
N GLY A 151 14.47 -3.35 5.55
CA GLY A 151 13.14 -3.91 5.43
C GLY A 151 13.07 -5.39 5.85
N VAL A 152 11.94 -5.77 6.42
CA VAL A 152 11.65 -7.12 6.92
C VAL A 152 10.25 -7.52 6.50
N VAL A 153 10.09 -8.73 5.99
CA VAL A 153 8.77 -9.36 5.79
C VAL A 153 8.78 -10.78 6.35
N ILE A 154 7.65 -11.26 6.88
CA ILE A 154 7.51 -12.66 7.32
C ILE A 154 6.94 -13.50 6.17
N ASP A 155 7.72 -14.48 5.74
CA ASP A 155 7.31 -15.56 4.84
C ASP A 155 6.80 -16.73 5.69
N GLU A 156 5.51 -16.69 6.02
CA GLU A 156 4.87 -17.67 6.89
C GLU A 156 4.92 -19.09 6.29
N ALA A 157 4.82 -19.19 4.96
CA ALA A 157 4.84 -20.47 4.26
C ALA A 157 6.15 -21.25 4.49
N ASN A 158 7.25 -20.53 4.68
CA ASN A 158 8.57 -21.09 4.92
C ASN A 158 9.07 -20.87 6.37
N ASN A 159 8.22 -20.33 7.27
CA ASN A 159 8.53 -20.02 8.67
C ASN A 159 9.84 -19.22 8.85
N ARG A 160 9.99 -18.17 8.03
CA ARG A 160 11.18 -17.33 8.04
C ARG A 160 10.83 -15.84 7.96
N ALA A 161 11.72 -14.99 8.47
CA ALA A 161 11.73 -13.57 8.12
C ALA A 161 12.74 -13.37 6.98
N VAL A 162 12.33 -12.65 5.93
CA VAL A 162 13.21 -12.22 4.84
C VAL A 162 13.61 -10.77 5.09
N ILE A 163 14.90 -10.49 4.97
CA ILE A 163 15.49 -9.21 5.36
C ILE A 163 16.32 -8.68 4.20
N VAL A 164 16.03 -7.46 3.78
CA VAL A 164 16.87 -6.74 2.82
C VAL A 164 17.87 -5.86 3.55
N ASN A 165 19.00 -5.60 2.92
CA ASN A 165 20.10 -4.87 3.54
C ASN A 165 20.40 -3.56 2.85
N TRP A 166 20.98 -2.63 3.61
CA TRP A 166 21.49 -1.37 3.12
C TRP A 166 22.98 -1.46 2.85
N ASP A 167 23.36 -1.65 1.57
CA ASP A 167 24.74 -1.66 1.08
C ASP A 167 24.74 -1.30 -0.42
N ASN A 168 25.90 -1.04 -1.02
CA ASN A 168 26.06 -0.76 -2.45
C ASN A 168 25.78 -1.97 -3.35
N ASN A 169 25.99 -3.16 -2.85
CA ASN A 169 25.63 -4.44 -3.47
C ASN A 169 24.93 -5.29 -2.42
N ALA A 170 23.70 -4.90 -2.10
CA ALA A 170 23.00 -5.39 -0.95
C ALA A 170 22.62 -6.87 -1.05
N ASP A 171 22.76 -7.58 0.05
CA ASP A 171 22.34 -8.97 0.21
C ASP A 171 20.86 -9.06 0.59
N ILE A 172 20.21 -10.19 0.31
CA ILE A 172 18.94 -10.58 0.89
C ILE A 172 19.18 -11.79 1.79
N LEU A 173 18.75 -11.68 3.04
CA LEU A 173 18.94 -12.69 4.09
C LEU A 173 17.61 -13.32 4.48
N ALA A 174 17.67 -14.50 5.07
CA ALA A 174 16.56 -15.13 5.76
C ALA A 174 16.95 -15.52 7.18
N VAL A 175 16.02 -15.38 8.11
CA VAL A 175 16.12 -15.84 9.49
C VAL A 175 15.03 -16.87 9.74
N ASP A 176 15.42 -18.08 10.11
CA ASP A 176 14.50 -19.10 10.58
C ASP A 176 13.87 -18.66 11.90
N LEU A 177 12.53 -18.60 11.95
CA LEU A 177 11.82 -18.04 13.08
C LEU A 177 11.83 -18.92 14.33
N ASP A 178 12.09 -20.23 14.22
CA ASP A 178 12.17 -21.12 15.39
C ASP A 178 13.56 -21.07 16.04
N THR A 179 14.59 -20.95 15.22
CA THR A 179 15.98 -21.14 15.69
C THR A 179 16.81 -19.85 15.70
N GLY A 180 16.36 -18.80 15.00
CA GLY A 180 17.15 -17.58 14.77
C GLY A 180 18.36 -17.79 13.85
N LEU A 181 18.42 -18.92 13.14
CA LEU A 181 19.53 -19.17 12.21
C LEU A 181 19.43 -18.28 10.99
N LEU A 182 20.53 -17.58 10.71
CA LEU A 182 20.68 -16.71 9.55
C LEU A 182 21.17 -17.51 8.33
N SER A 183 20.60 -17.24 7.17
CA SER A 183 21.04 -17.74 5.88
C SER A 183 21.00 -16.63 4.83
N THR A 184 21.77 -16.77 3.75
CA THR A 184 21.79 -15.83 2.64
C THR A 184 20.95 -16.39 1.50
N LEU A 185 19.94 -15.64 1.05
CA LEU A 185 19.12 -15.94 -0.12
C LEU A 185 19.77 -15.43 -1.40
N ILE A 186 20.28 -14.20 -1.37
CA ILE A 186 21.07 -13.60 -2.47
C ILE A 186 22.32 -12.97 -1.88
N ASP A 187 23.48 -13.41 -2.35
CA ASP A 187 24.79 -12.85 -2.05
C ASP A 187 25.14 -11.77 -3.09
N GLY A 188 24.73 -10.54 -2.80
CA GLY A 188 24.87 -9.40 -3.69
C GLY A 188 23.86 -9.35 -4.83
N THR A 189 22.85 -8.53 -4.69
CA THR A 189 21.78 -8.32 -5.71
C THR A 189 22.22 -7.52 -6.93
N GLY A 190 23.39 -6.89 -6.90
CA GLY A 190 23.80 -5.89 -7.89
C GLY A 190 23.06 -4.55 -7.75
N ILE A 191 22.26 -4.39 -6.67
CA ILE A 191 21.46 -3.22 -6.39
C ILE A 191 21.92 -2.64 -5.05
N GLY A 192 21.93 -1.31 -4.97
CA GLY A 192 22.35 -0.63 -3.75
C GLY A 192 21.16 -0.13 -2.92
N ASN A 193 21.38 -0.10 -1.63
CA ASN A 193 20.50 0.52 -0.66
C ASN A 193 19.06 -0.01 -0.78
N LEU A 194 18.91 -1.33 -0.56
CA LEU A 194 17.59 -1.95 -0.45
C LEU A 194 16.92 -1.42 0.82
N ASP A 195 15.63 -1.11 0.72
CA ASP A 195 14.91 -0.46 1.81
C ASP A 195 13.72 -1.30 2.30
N GLY A 196 12.58 -1.26 1.62
CA GLY A 196 11.40 -2.02 1.97
C GLY A 196 11.33 -3.36 1.25
N ILE A 197 10.58 -4.28 1.81
CA ILE A 197 10.24 -5.59 1.21
C ILE A 197 8.86 -6.00 1.64
N ASP A 198 8.07 -6.53 0.69
CA ASP A 198 6.79 -7.17 0.99
C ASP A 198 6.52 -8.33 0.02
N ILE A 199 5.47 -9.11 0.26
CA ILE A 199 5.16 -10.37 -0.39
C ILE A 199 3.74 -10.34 -1.00
N ASP A 200 3.58 -10.84 -2.25
CA ASP A 200 2.26 -11.00 -2.89
C ASP A 200 1.60 -12.34 -2.49
N ALA A 201 0.35 -12.55 -2.94
CA ALA A 201 -0.41 -13.76 -2.66
C ALA A 201 0.21 -15.04 -3.28
N ASP A 202 1.04 -14.91 -4.30
CA ASP A 202 1.76 -16.01 -4.94
C ASP A 202 3.10 -16.33 -4.26
N GLY A 203 3.46 -15.54 -3.25
CA GLY A 203 4.71 -15.66 -2.50
C GLY A 203 5.91 -14.99 -3.17
N ASN A 204 5.71 -14.15 -4.19
CA ASN A 204 6.79 -13.37 -4.77
C ASN A 204 7.08 -12.13 -3.93
N PHE A 205 8.34 -11.73 -3.89
CA PHE A 205 8.80 -10.61 -3.08
C PHE A 205 8.98 -9.36 -3.92
N TYR A 206 8.51 -8.24 -3.41
CA TYR A 206 8.77 -6.91 -3.96
C TYR A 206 9.77 -6.20 -3.06
N VAL A 207 10.80 -5.62 -3.66
CA VAL A 207 11.88 -4.96 -2.93
C VAL A 207 12.10 -3.58 -3.50
N SER A 208 12.05 -2.57 -2.65
CA SER A 208 12.42 -1.21 -2.99
C SER A 208 13.92 -0.98 -2.88
N SER A 209 14.45 -0.07 -3.70
CA SER A 209 15.85 0.35 -3.61
C SER A 209 16.02 1.84 -3.94
N TRP A 210 16.95 2.50 -3.25
CA TRP A 210 17.25 3.89 -3.50
C TRP A 210 18.20 4.09 -4.68
N PHE A 211 19.05 3.10 -4.96
CA PHE A 211 20.10 3.26 -5.96
C PHE A 211 20.26 2.02 -6.86
N PRO A 212 19.66 2.05 -8.06
CA PRO A 212 18.73 3.07 -8.58
C PRO A 212 17.37 3.02 -7.89
N SER A 213 16.63 4.15 -7.88
CA SER A 213 15.24 4.17 -7.40
C SER A 213 14.39 3.25 -8.27
N ARG A 214 13.98 2.10 -7.73
CA ARG A 214 13.16 1.11 -8.43
C ARG A 214 12.49 0.14 -7.46
N ILE A 215 11.51 -0.61 -7.97
CA ILE A 215 10.97 -1.80 -7.34
C ILE A 215 11.39 -3.01 -8.17
N THR A 216 11.94 -4.01 -7.50
CA THR A 216 12.33 -5.29 -8.09
C THR A 216 11.44 -6.38 -7.52
N LYS A 217 10.81 -7.18 -8.40
CA LYS A 217 10.09 -8.39 -8.02
C LYS A 217 11.04 -9.58 -8.10
N TYR A 218 11.03 -10.43 -7.09
CA TYR A 218 11.72 -11.70 -7.02
C TYR A 218 10.71 -12.83 -6.93
N THR A 219 11.01 -13.97 -7.57
CA THR A 219 10.23 -15.20 -7.36
C THR A 219 10.33 -15.68 -5.92
N ASN A 220 9.38 -16.50 -5.47
CA ASN A 220 9.31 -17.02 -4.11
C ASN A 220 10.57 -17.79 -3.64
N ASP A 221 11.34 -18.34 -4.58
CA ASP A 221 12.61 -19.03 -4.34
C ASP A 221 13.85 -18.18 -4.63
N PHE A 222 13.66 -16.92 -5.01
CA PHE A 222 14.72 -15.98 -5.39
C PHE A 222 15.58 -16.39 -6.58
N SER A 223 15.10 -17.33 -7.41
CA SER A 223 15.82 -17.81 -8.60
C SER A 223 15.78 -16.83 -9.76
N GLU A 224 14.73 -16.01 -9.85
CA GLU A 224 14.54 -15.02 -10.90
C GLU A 224 14.15 -13.67 -10.30
N SER A 225 14.46 -12.61 -11.03
CA SER A 225 14.03 -11.25 -10.66
C SER A 225 13.77 -10.37 -11.88
N GLU A 226 12.86 -9.42 -11.72
CA GLU A 226 12.56 -8.42 -12.72
C GLU A 226 12.35 -7.04 -12.10
N THR A 227 12.67 -5.99 -12.86
CA THR A 227 12.34 -4.62 -12.45
C THR A 227 10.91 -4.31 -12.86
N VAL A 228 10.02 -4.11 -11.90
CA VAL A 228 8.59 -3.88 -12.15
C VAL A 228 8.20 -2.41 -12.15
N VAL A 229 8.92 -1.55 -11.41
CA VAL A 229 8.72 -0.09 -11.42
C VAL A 229 10.07 0.61 -11.45
N GLN A 230 10.28 1.49 -12.43
CA GLN A 230 11.49 2.32 -12.53
C GLN A 230 11.29 3.50 -13.48
N GLY A 231 12.12 4.52 -13.35
CA GLY A 231 12.31 5.58 -14.33
C GLY A 231 11.50 6.84 -14.06
N ALA A 232 11.74 7.85 -14.89
CA ALA A 232 11.06 9.13 -14.82
C ALA A 232 9.54 8.94 -15.04
N GLY A 233 8.74 9.52 -14.18
CA GLY A 233 7.28 9.38 -14.22
C GLY A 233 6.71 8.20 -13.45
N SER A 234 7.54 7.32 -12.88
CA SER A 234 7.07 6.25 -11.99
C SER A 234 6.56 6.78 -10.63
N GLY A 235 6.87 8.01 -10.27
CA GLY A 235 6.57 8.56 -8.93
C GLY A 235 7.61 8.19 -7.87
N LEU A 236 8.55 7.30 -8.19
CA LEU A 236 9.57 6.88 -7.23
C LEU A 236 10.59 7.99 -6.96
N GLY A 237 10.90 8.19 -5.69
CA GLY A 237 11.92 9.09 -5.21
C GLY A 237 12.51 8.58 -3.90
N ASN A 238 13.62 7.84 -3.96
CA ASN A 238 14.16 7.08 -2.85
C ASN A 238 13.05 6.24 -2.18
N PRO A 239 12.51 5.23 -2.88
CA PRO A 239 11.44 4.41 -2.35
C PRO A 239 11.94 3.68 -1.11
N ALA A 240 11.27 3.94 0.01
CA ALA A 240 11.55 3.38 1.33
C ALA A 240 10.65 2.15 1.57
N ASP A 241 10.03 2.04 2.74
CA ASP A 241 9.19 0.88 3.05
C ASP A 241 7.94 0.80 2.18
N ILE A 242 7.48 -0.41 1.93
CA ILE A 242 6.42 -0.75 0.97
C ILE A 242 5.47 -1.78 1.57
N SER A 243 4.22 -1.79 1.11
CA SER A 243 3.25 -2.83 1.46
C SER A 243 2.44 -3.25 0.24
N TYR A 244 2.11 -4.54 0.13
CA TYR A 244 1.37 -5.12 -0.98
C TYR A 244 -0.07 -5.44 -0.61
N ALA A 245 -1.00 -4.69 -1.17
CA ALA A 245 -2.42 -4.95 -1.04
C ALA A 245 -2.84 -6.09 -1.98
N TRP A 246 -2.72 -7.34 -1.54
CA TRP A 246 -3.00 -8.52 -2.36
C TRP A 246 -4.46 -8.62 -2.82
N GLN A 247 -5.42 -7.98 -2.13
CA GLN A 247 -6.83 -7.92 -2.55
C GLN A 247 -7.03 -7.08 -3.82
N THR A 248 -6.14 -6.13 -4.06
CA THR A 248 -6.23 -5.18 -5.17
C THR A 248 -5.00 -5.19 -6.05
N ASP A 249 -4.08 -6.13 -5.86
CA ASP A 249 -2.78 -6.21 -6.56
C ASP A 249 -2.06 -4.87 -6.66
N THR A 250 -2.06 -4.13 -5.56
CA THR A 250 -1.50 -2.78 -5.51
C THR A 250 -0.37 -2.70 -4.50
N LEU A 251 0.78 -2.21 -4.93
CA LEU A 251 1.91 -1.90 -4.06
C LEU A 251 1.87 -0.42 -3.66
N GLY A 252 1.76 -0.15 -2.38
CA GLY A 252 1.97 1.16 -1.79
C GLY A 252 3.45 1.38 -1.51
N VAL A 253 3.97 2.52 -1.87
CA VAL A 253 5.39 2.88 -1.73
C VAL A 253 5.52 4.21 -1.03
N ALA A 254 6.22 4.25 0.10
CA ALA A 254 6.66 5.48 0.70
C ALA A 254 7.90 6.00 -0.04
N ASN A 255 7.85 7.22 -0.58
CA ASN A 255 8.97 7.82 -1.28
C ASN A 255 9.63 8.89 -0.38
N SER A 256 10.63 8.48 0.38
CA SER A 256 11.34 9.34 1.36
C SER A 256 12.00 10.56 0.71
N GLY A 257 12.49 10.41 -0.52
CA GLY A 257 13.21 11.48 -1.22
C GLY A 257 12.32 12.62 -1.74
N ASN A 258 11.04 12.38 -2.01
CA ASN A 258 10.11 13.41 -2.47
C ASN A 258 8.93 13.65 -1.52
N GLY A 259 8.77 12.81 -0.48
CA GLY A 259 7.71 12.93 0.53
C GLY A 259 6.31 12.59 0.01
N ILE A 260 6.17 11.92 -1.14
CA ILE A 260 4.89 11.64 -1.78
C ILE A 260 4.73 10.11 -1.91
N PRO A 261 3.73 9.49 -1.28
CA PRO A 261 3.48 8.07 -1.51
C PRO A 261 3.05 7.83 -2.96
N SER A 262 3.39 6.66 -3.50
CA SER A 262 2.90 6.22 -4.82
C SER A 262 2.26 4.83 -4.70
N PHE A 263 1.29 4.55 -5.57
CA PHE A 263 0.55 3.31 -5.58
C PHE A 263 0.63 2.69 -6.97
N HIS A 264 1.11 1.43 -7.05
CA HIS A 264 1.40 0.73 -8.29
C HIS A 264 0.55 -0.53 -8.36
N TYR A 265 -0.33 -0.60 -9.36
CA TYR A 265 -1.18 -1.74 -9.60
C TYR A 265 -0.46 -2.78 -10.48
N PHE A 266 -0.46 -4.04 -10.06
CA PHE A 266 0.17 -5.18 -10.76
C PHE A 266 -0.83 -6.26 -11.18
N GLY A 267 -2.10 -6.10 -10.84
CA GLY A 267 -3.13 -7.07 -11.24
C GLY A 267 -3.10 -7.32 -12.74
N ASP A 268 -3.48 -8.52 -13.11
CA ASP A 268 -3.46 -8.94 -14.50
C ASP A 268 -4.37 -8.03 -15.34
N THR A 269 -3.72 -7.15 -16.12
CA THR A 269 -4.43 -6.32 -17.10
C THR A 269 -4.95 -7.17 -18.26
N SER A 270 -4.61 -8.47 -18.33
CA SER A 270 -5.13 -9.36 -19.36
C SER A 270 -6.62 -9.67 -19.18
N ASP A 271 -7.12 -9.67 -17.93
CA ASP A 271 -8.56 -9.63 -17.68
C ASP A 271 -9.19 -8.27 -18.03
N LEU A 272 -8.36 -7.20 -18.01
CA LEU A 272 -8.74 -5.86 -18.42
C LEU A 272 -8.42 -5.57 -19.89
N THR A 273 -7.61 -6.40 -20.53
CA THR A 273 -7.13 -6.23 -21.92
C THR A 273 -7.29 -7.47 -22.77
N ASN A 274 -8.10 -8.44 -22.35
CA ASN A 274 -8.48 -9.47 -23.29
C ASN A 274 -9.19 -8.76 -24.44
N PRO A 275 -8.57 -8.58 -25.62
CA PRO A 275 -9.31 -8.12 -26.76
C PRO A 275 -10.26 -9.25 -27.08
N ILE A 276 -11.46 -9.16 -26.53
CA ILE A 276 -12.55 -9.97 -27.07
C ILE A 276 -12.62 -9.51 -28.51
N GLU A 277 -12.19 -10.39 -29.42
CA GLU A 277 -12.47 -10.23 -30.84
C GLU A 277 -13.98 -10.10 -30.98
N HIS A 278 -14.52 -8.91 -30.86
CA HIS A 278 -15.86 -8.59 -31.41
C HIS A 278 -16.27 -7.14 -31.10
N ASP A 279 -16.63 -6.43 -32.08
CA ASP A 279 -17.53 -5.30 -32.38
C ASP A 279 -17.82 -4.22 -31.30
N ASP A 280 -17.50 -4.40 -30.04
CA ASP A 280 -17.72 -3.48 -28.95
C ASP A 280 -16.37 -3.01 -28.36
N GLU A 281 -15.65 -2.16 -29.08
CA GLU A 281 -14.36 -1.63 -28.64
C GLU A 281 -14.56 -0.34 -27.85
N VAL A 282 -13.99 -0.26 -26.64
CA VAL A 282 -13.92 0.97 -25.86
C VAL A 282 -12.50 1.48 -25.88
N GLN A 283 -12.26 2.67 -26.43
CA GLN A 283 -10.94 3.27 -26.56
C GLN A 283 -10.85 4.60 -25.80
N TRP A 284 -9.70 4.87 -25.20
CA TRP A 284 -9.39 6.13 -24.54
C TRP A 284 -8.36 6.94 -25.33
N ASP A 285 -8.68 8.18 -25.69
CA ASP A 285 -7.79 9.07 -26.45
C ASP A 285 -7.00 10.07 -25.57
N GLY A 286 -7.16 9.98 -24.25
CA GLY A 286 -6.55 10.88 -23.27
C GLY A 286 -7.49 11.99 -22.77
N ILE A 287 -8.68 12.12 -23.36
CA ILE A 287 -9.69 13.14 -23.01
C ILE A 287 -11.07 12.50 -22.87
N GLN A 288 -11.40 11.56 -23.74
CA GLN A 288 -12.73 10.95 -23.80
C GLN A 288 -12.63 9.48 -24.21
N LEU A 289 -13.68 8.74 -23.87
CA LEU A 289 -13.87 7.35 -24.25
C LEU A 289 -14.67 7.28 -25.54
N THR A 290 -14.23 6.44 -26.47
CA THR A 290 -14.96 6.12 -27.69
C THR A 290 -15.49 4.70 -27.60
N PHE A 291 -16.79 4.56 -27.65
CA PHE A 291 -17.50 3.29 -27.73
C PHE A 291 -17.81 3.00 -29.20
N SER A 292 -17.26 1.90 -29.72
CA SER A 292 -17.45 1.50 -31.12
C SER A 292 -18.57 0.47 -31.29
N SER A 293 -19.45 0.33 -30.29
CA SER A 293 -20.52 -0.63 -30.30
C SER A 293 -21.43 -0.52 -31.52
N MET A 294 -21.69 -1.65 -32.16
CA MET A 294 -22.67 -1.78 -33.24
C MET A 294 -24.07 -2.10 -32.70
N GLN A 295 -24.19 -2.39 -31.40
CA GLN A 295 -25.45 -2.62 -30.72
C GLN A 295 -25.67 -1.53 -29.69
N GLY A 296 -26.67 -0.65 -29.93
CA GLY A 296 -27.10 0.32 -28.95
C GLY A 296 -27.72 -0.36 -27.72
N GLY A 297 -27.72 0.33 -26.60
CA GLY A 297 -28.34 -0.13 -25.37
C GLY A 297 -27.70 0.45 -24.12
N GLN A 298 -28.02 -0.14 -22.99
CA GLN A 298 -27.58 0.32 -21.68
C GLN A 298 -26.19 -0.24 -21.33
N TRP A 299 -25.22 0.65 -21.15
CA TRP A 299 -23.88 0.34 -20.69
C TRP A 299 -23.75 0.72 -19.22
N ASN A 300 -23.20 -0.17 -18.41
CA ASN A 300 -22.83 0.13 -17.03
C ASN A 300 -21.35 0.47 -16.97
N CYS A 301 -21.04 1.63 -16.40
CA CYS A 301 -19.69 2.16 -16.31
C CYS A 301 -19.31 2.28 -14.84
N MET A 302 -18.20 1.69 -14.45
CA MET A 302 -17.64 1.78 -13.12
C MET A 302 -16.21 2.31 -13.22
N ALA A 303 -15.85 3.26 -12.37
CA ALA A 303 -14.48 3.74 -12.25
C ALA A 303 -13.93 3.37 -10.89
N TYR A 304 -12.73 2.86 -10.89
CA TYR A 304 -11.99 2.50 -9.68
C TYR A 304 -10.72 3.34 -9.59
N ASN A 305 -10.35 3.77 -8.39
CA ASN A 305 -9.03 4.34 -8.17
C ASN A 305 -7.94 3.24 -8.23
N VAL A 306 -6.68 3.64 -8.13
CA VAL A 306 -5.54 2.71 -8.13
C VAL A 306 -5.51 1.75 -6.93
N ALA A 307 -6.31 1.99 -5.91
CA ALA A 307 -6.52 1.11 -4.76
C ALA A 307 -7.73 0.16 -4.94
N GLY A 308 -8.30 0.07 -6.15
CA GLY A 308 -9.44 -0.80 -6.46
C GLY A 308 -10.79 -0.34 -5.92
N GLN A 309 -10.89 0.88 -5.36
CA GLN A 309 -12.14 1.39 -4.82
C GLN A 309 -13.00 1.99 -5.92
N LEU A 310 -14.31 1.72 -5.88
CA LEU A 310 -15.29 2.35 -6.76
C LEU A 310 -15.38 3.84 -6.43
N ILE A 311 -15.03 4.69 -7.41
CA ILE A 311 -15.03 6.16 -7.27
C ILE A 311 -16.10 6.83 -8.13
N ALA A 312 -16.63 6.15 -9.14
CA ALA A 312 -17.77 6.59 -9.92
C ALA A 312 -18.52 5.41 -10.51
N GLU A 313 -19.83 5.56 -10.65
CA GLU A 313 -20.71 4.60 -11.31
C GLU A 313 -21.73 5.36 -12.14
N ALA A 314 -21.94 4.92 -13.38
CA ALA A 314 -22.94 5.48 -14.26
C ALA A 314 -23.55 4.41 -15.16
N SER A 315 -24.80 4.63 -15.57
CA SER A 315 -25.45 3.84 -16.59
C SER A 315 -25.75 4.76 -17.77
N LEU A 316 -25.22 4.39 -18.94
CA LEU A 316 -25.31 5.17 -20.17
C LEU A 316 -26.16 4.43 -21.19
N GLU A 317 -27.15 5.12 -21.74
CA GLU A 317 -27.87 4.64 -22.92
C GLU A 317 -27.13 5.11 -24.16
N LEU A 318 -26.43 4.20 -24.84
CA LEU A 318 -25.63 4.52 -26.03
C LEU A 318 -26.35 4.07 -27.30
N PRO A 319 -26.30 4.86 -28.40
CA PRO A 319 -26.87 4.46 -29.69
C PRO A 319 -26.05 3.36 -30.34
N ALA A 320 -26.65 2.67 -31.31
CA ALA A 320 -25.97 1.69 -32.16
C ALA A 320 -25.03 2.40 -33.18
N ALA A 321 -24.09 3.20 -32.70
CA ALA A 321 -23.13 3.97 -33.50
C ALA A 321 -21.94 4.33 -32.60
N PRO A 322 -20.75 4.58 -33.17
CA PRO A 322 -19.62 5.07 -32.40
C PRO A 322 -19.96 6.32 -31.61
N THR A 323 -19.81 6.26 -30.30
CA THR A 323 -20.19 7.33 -29.38
C THR A 323 -19.03 7.71 -28.50
N ARG A 324 -18.86 9.02 -28.27
CA ARG A 324 -17.83 9.54 -27.37
C ARG A 324 -18.45 10.02 -26.06
N VAL A 325 -17.82 9.63 -24.97
CA VAL A 325 -18.25 9.96 -23.62
C VAL A 325 -17.11 10.52 -22.82
N THR A 326 -17.31 11.65 -22.15
CA THR A 326 -16.30 12.22 -21.25
C THR A 326 -16.44 11.64 -19.83
N PRO A 327 -15.38 11.67 -19.03
CA PRO A 327 -15.44 11.22 -17.63
C PRO A 327 -16.52 11.93 -16.82
N GLU A 328 -16.76 13.23 -17.06
CA GLU A 328 -17.79 14.00 -16.35
C GLU A 328 -19.20 13.50 -16.67
N GLN A 329 -19.46 13.04 -17.88
CA GLN A 329 -20.73 12.43 -18.27
C GLN A 329 -20.97 11.09 -17.55
N MET A 330 -19.90 10.46 -17.05
CA MET A 330 -19.93 9.25 -16.24
C MET A 330 -19.88 9.55 -14.72
N GLY A 331 -20.05 10.81 -14.32
CA GLY A 331 -20.11 11.22 -12.93
C GLY A 331 -18.75 11.41 -12.25
N TRP A 332 -17.63 11.36 -13.02
CA TRP A 332 -16.30 11.53 -12.46
C TRP A 332 -15.73 12.92 -12.77
N ASN A 333 -15.54 13.71 -11.71
CA ASN A 333 -14.99 15.07 -11.79
C ASN A 333 -13.61 15.18 -11.11
N GLY A 334 -12.99 14.06 -10.76
CA GLY A 334 -11.73 14.01 -10.03
C GLY A 334 -10.48 14.00 -10.94
N GLY A 335 -9.43 14.70 -10.52
CA GLY A 335 -8.10 14.53 -11.07
C GLY A 335 -7.49 13.22 -10.48
N GLY A 336 -6.74 12.49 -11.28
CA GLY A 336 -6.04 11.28 -10.85
C GLY A 336 -6.21 10.12 -11.83
N SER A 337 -5.48 9.03 -11.58
CA SER A 337 -5.60 7.81 -12.39
C SER A 337 -6.83 7.02 -11.98
N ALA A 338 -7.64 6.63 -12.95
CA ALA A 338 -8.79 5.75 -12.74
C ALA A 338 -8.68 4.54 -13.68
N ILE A 339 -9.18 3.40 -13.22
CA ILE A 339 -9.42 2.22 -14.04
C ILE A 339 -10.91 2.20 -14.35
N TRP A 340 -11.27 2.20 -15.60
CA TRP A 340 -12.65 2.19 -16.05
C TRP A 340 -13.06 0.79 -16.48
N GLN A 341 -14.14 0.30 -15.91
CA GLN A 341 -14.76 -0.95 -16.28
C GLN A 341 -16.13 -0.67 -16.90
N PHE A 342 -16.39 -1.29 -18.05
CA PHE A 342 -17.63 -1.12 -18.79
C PHE A 342 -18.27 -2.49 -19.01
N THR A 343 -19.57 -2.58 -18.76
CA THR A 343 -20.34 -3.78 -19.11
C THR A 343 -21.29 -3.40 -20.25
N SER A 344 -21.13 -4.11 -21.38
CA SER A 344 -21.96 -3.90 -22.57
C SER A 344 -23.41 -4.38 -22.34
N PRO A 345 -24.37 -3.98 -23.19
CA PRO A 345 -25.74 -4.50 -23.13
C PRO A 345 -25.82 -6.03 -23.26
N ALA A 346 -24.83 -6.65 -23.89
CA ALA A 346 -24.72 -8.10 -24.01
C ALA A 346 -24.09 -8.78 -22.77
N GLY A 347 -23.69 -8.00 -21.74
CA GLY A 347 -23.05 -8.50 -20.53
C GLY A 347 -21.54 -8.73 -20.67
N GLN A 348 -20.93 -8.27 -21.76
CA GLN A 348 -19.46 -8.36 -21.94
C GLN A 348 -18.78 -7.26 -21.16
N MET A 349 -17.65 -7.58 -20.53
CA MET A 349 -16.87 -6.67 -19.72
C MET A 349 -15.67 -6.14 -20.53
N HIS A 350 -15.49 -4.83 -20.49
CA HIS A 350 -14.37 -4.11 -21.08
C HIS A 350 -13.70 -3.26 -20.02
N ALA A 351 -12.40 -3.09 -20.07
CA ALA A 351 -11.71 -2.21 -19.15
C ALA A 351 -10.72 -1.32 -19.90
N VAL A 352 -10.64 -0.07 -19.46
CA VAL A 352 -9.75 0.94 -20.04
C VAL A 352 -9.02 1.65 -18.91
N ARG A 353 -7.70 1.69 -19.00
CA ARG A 353 -6.86 2.51 -18.13
C ARG A 353 -6.47 3.77 -18.91
N PRO A 354 -6.96 4.95 -18.56
CA PRO A 354 -6.44 6.19 -19.13
C PRO A 354 -4.97 6.30 -18.76
N GLY A 355 -4.09 6.27 -19.77
CA GLY A 355 -2.68 6.51 -19.55
C GLY A 355 -2.47 7.90 -18.95
N LEU A 356 -1.60 8.01 -17.93
CA LEU A 356 -1.10 9.29 -17.45
C LEU A 356 -0.53 10.07 -18.64
N ARG A 357 -1.17 11.16 -19.07
CA ARG A 357 -0.47 12.18 -19.85
C ARG A 357 0.39 12.97 -18.86
N LEU A 358 1.69 12.79 -18.97
CA LEU A 358 2.66 13.73 -18.42
C LEU A 358 2.44 15.08 -19.13
N GLN A 359 2.07 16.09 -18.36
CA GLN A 359 2.25 17.50 -18.76
C GLN A 359 3.63 17.96 -18.36
#